data_1215c8b7220a3529933c39b52b841ce5
#
_entry.id   1215c8b7220a3529933c39b52b841ce5
#
_cell.length_a   1.000
_cell.length_b   1.000
_cell.length_c   1.000
_cell.angle_alpha   90.00
_cell.angle_beta   90.00
_cell.angle_gamma   90.00
#
_symmetry.space_group_name_H-M   'P 1'
#
loop_
_entity.id
_entity.type
_entity.pdbx_description
1 polymer ?
#
loop_
_entity_poly.entity_id
_entity_poly.type
_entity_poly.pdbx_seq_one_letter_code
_entity_poly.pdbx_strand_id
1 'polypeptide(L)'
;MTKYDAIVIGAGHNGLISSSYLAKAGKRVLVVDALNQAGGCASTKAFANGFHISDCAQWVHQLDEKIVKELSLEMHGLRLGKAKRTIALQSSGDHLIVDG
;
A
#
# COMPACT_ATOMS: atom_id res chain seq x y z
N MET A 1 12.44 -4.41 30.59
CA MET A 1 11.15 -4.48 29.86
C MET A 1 11.18 -3.44 28.73
N THR A 2 10.89 -3.83 27.52
CA THR A 2 10.83 -2.91 26.39
C THR A 2 9.59 -2.02 26.51
N LYS A 3 9.79 -0.71 26.56
CA LYS A 3 8.70 0.26 26.59
C LYS A 3 8.49 0.84 25.19
N TYR A 4 7.26 0.93 24.75
CA TYR A 4 6.86 1.59 23.51
C TYR A 4 6.21 2.93 23.82
N ASP A 5 6.43 3.91 22.96
CA ASP A 5 5.82 5.23 23.06
C ASP A 5 4.44 5.23 22.39
N ALA A 6 4.23 4.33 21.41
CA ALA A 6 2.97 4.15 20.72
C ALA A 6 2.77 2.69 20.30
N ILE A 7 1.52 2.26 20.27
CA ILE A 7 1.09 0.98 19.71
C ILE A 7 0.08 1.28 18.61
N VAL A 8 0.36 0.79 17.40
CA VAL A 8 -0.52 0.90 16.24
C VAL A 8 -1.16 -0.45 16.00
N ILE A 9 -2.47 -0.51 16.04
CA ILE A 9 -3.24 -1.74 15.78
C ILE A 9 -3.70 -1.72 14.33
N GLY A 10 -3.21 -2.69 13.57
CA GLY A 10 -3.43 -2.80 12.14
C GLY A 10 -2.19 -2.39 11.33
N ALA A 11 -1.64 -3.35 10.57
CA ALA A 11 -0.50 -3.17 9.67
C ALA A 11 -0.93 -3.05 8.21
N GLY A 12 -2.09 -2.45 7.95
CA GLY A 12 -2.49 -2.00 6.62
C GLY A 12 -1.75 -0.70 6.24
N HIS A 13 -1.99 -0.18 5.06
CA HIS A 13 -1.28 1.00 4.54
C HIS A 13 -1.35 2.21 5.49
N ASN A 14 -2.50 2.51 6.09
CA ASN A 14 -2.64 3.62 7.04
C ASN A 14 -1.83 3.41 8.33
N GLY A 15 -1.90 2.22 8.90
CA GLY A 15 -1.13 1.88 10.11
C GLY A 15 0.39 1.92 9.86
N LEU A 16 0.83 1.40 8.71
CA LEU A 16 2.24 1.42 8.32
C LEU A 16 2.75 2.85 8.09
N ILE A 17 1.99 3.70 7.42
CA ILE A 17 2.36 5.10 7.19
C ILE A 17 2.41 5.85 8.52
N SER A 18 1.37 5.75 9.35
CA SER A 18 1.32 6.43 10.65
C SER A 18 2.46 6.01 11.57
N SER A 19 2.73 4.70 11.65
CA SER A 19 3.84 4.17 12.46
C SER A 19 5.20 4.62 11.95
N SER A 20 5.37 4.74 10.63
CA SER A 20 6.60 5.23 10.01
C SER A 20 6.87 6.69 10.35
N TYR A 21 5.85 7.54 10.33
CA TYR A 21 6.00 8.93 10.77
C TYR A 21 6.34 9.05 12.26
N LEU A 22 5.69 8.26 13.11
CA LEU A 22 6.01 8.23 14.54
C LEU A 22 7.45 7.76 14.78
N ALA A 23 7.88 6.71 14.09
CA ALA A 23 9.25 6.21 14.18
C ALA A 23 10.27 7.24 13.68
N LYS A 24 9.96 7.93 12.57
CA LYS A 24 10.79 9.02 12.04
C LYS A 24 10.90 10.20 13.03
N ALA A 25 9.87 10.44 13.82
CA ALA A 25 9.89 11.41 14.92
C ALA A 25 10.60 10.90 16.20
N GLY A 26 11.32 9.79 16.12
CA GLY A 26 12.11 9.24 17.23
C GLY A 26 11.29 8.44 18.26
N LYS A 27 10.03 8.11 17.97
CA LYS A 27 9.20 7.30 18.86
C LYS A 27 9.47 5.80 18.67
N ARG A 28 9.43 5.07 19.76
CA ARG A 28 9.44 3.60 19.71
C ARG A 28 8.03 3.12 19.47
N VAL A 29 7.78 2.53 18.31
CA VAL A 29 6.45 2.14 17.87
C VAL A 29 6.37 0.62 17.76
N LEU A 30 5.30 0.05 18.32
CA LEU A 30 4.92 -1.33 18.09
C LEU A 30 3.72 -1.34 17.15
N VAL A 31 3.84 -2.05 16.03
CA VAL A 31 2.70 -2.32 15.14
C VAL A 31 2.26 -3.76 15.35
N VAL A 32 0.99 -3.96 15.56
CA VAL A 32 0.38 -5.28 15.75
C VAL A 32 -0.73 -5.49 14.72
N ASP A 33 -0.84 -6.71 14.21
CA ASP A 33 -1.89 -7.09 13.27
C ASP A 33 -2.41 -8.49 13.61
N ALA A 34 -3.65 -8.75 13.26
CA ALA A 34 -4.27 -10.07 13.42
C ALA A 34 -3.71 -11.10 12.43
N LEU A 35 -3.18 -10.63 11.30
CA LEU A 35 -2.57 -11.45 10.26
C LEU A 35 -1.05 -11.52 10.46
N ASN A 36 -0.47 -12.58 9.96
CA ASN A 36 0.99 -12.80 10.00
C ASN A 36 1.74 -12.04 8.89
N GLN A 37 1.05 -11.27 8.07
CA GLN A 37 1.59 -10.49 6.97
C GLN A 37 1.07 -9.05 7.04
N ALA A 38 1.97 -8.09 6.93
CA ALA A 38 1.62 -6.69 6.80
C ALA A 38 1.13 -6.36 5.38
N GLY A 39 0.40 -5.26 5.25
CA GLY A 39 -0.07 -4.72 3.97
C GLY A 39 -1.58 -4.53 3.90
N GLY A 40 -2.36 -5.30 4.64
CA GLY A 40 -3.83 -5.22 4.60
C GLY A 40 -4.36 -5.41 3.18
N CYS A 41 -5.23 -4.52 2.72
CA CYS A 41 -5.78 -4.56 1.35
C CYS A 41 -4.73 -4.32 0.25
N ALA A 42 -3.55 -3.80 0.58
CA ALA A 42 -2.44 -3.60 -0.35
C ALA A 42 -1.44 -4.77 -0.34
N SER A 43 -1.75 -5.86 0.36
CA SER A 43 -0.87 -7.03 0.41
C SER A 43 -0.81 -7.77 -0.92
N THR A 44 0.33 -8.40 -1.17
CA THR A 44 0.55 -9.26 -2.34
C THR A 44 0.64 -10.69 -1.87
N LYS A 45 -0.09 -11.59 -2.51
CA LYS A 45 -0.10 -13.02 -2.20
C LYS A 45 0.44 -13.84 -3.37
N ALA A 46 1.21 -14.88 -3.06
CA ALA A 46 1.53 -15.93 -4.01
C ALA A 46 0.32 -16.86 -4.15
N PHE A 47 -0.15 -17.08 -5.39
CA PHE A 47 -1.21 -18.03 -5.68
C PHE A 47 -0.71 -19.28 -6.42
N ALA A 48 0.48 -19.20 -6.99
CA ALA A 48 1.20 -20.32 -7.60
C ALA A 48 2.70 -20.07 -7.49
N ASN A 49 3.51 -21.09 -7.73
CA ASN A 49 4.96 -20.97 -7.65
C ASN A 49 5.49 -19.92 -8.66
N GLY A 50 6.09 -18.85 -8.14
CA GLY A 50 6.61 -17.73 -8.93
C GLY A 50 5.56 -16.72 -9.40
N PHE A 51 4.28 -16.91 -9.06
CA PHE A 51 3.19 -16.00 -9.44
C PHE A 51 2.60 -15.31 -8.22
N HIS A 52 2.47 -13.99 -8.32
CA HIS A 52 1.95 -13.15 -7.26
C HIS A 52 0.82 -12.28 -7.78
N ILE A 53 -0.15 -12.00 -6.92
CA ILE A 53 -1.28 -11.11 -7.21
C ILE A 53 -1.53 -10.18 -6.03
N SER A 54 -2.00 -8.98 -6.31
CA SER A 54 -2.54 -8.12 -5.26
C SER A 54 -3.80 -8.74 -4.68
N ASP A 55 -3.88 -8.82 -3.36
CA ASP A 55 -4.99 -9.47 -2.67
C ASP A 55 -6.31 -8.70 -2.84
N CYS A 56 -6.25 -7.37 -2.85
CA CYS A 56 -7.44 -6.53 -2.95
C CYS A 56 -7.19 -5.27 -3.80
N ALA A 57 -6.17 -4.46 -3.47
CA ALA A 57 -5.93 -3.21 -4.16
C ALA A 57 -5.36 -3.43 -5.56
N GLN A 58 -6.09 -2.97 -6.58
CA GLN A 58 -5.67 -3.10 -7.99
C GLN A 58 -4.88 -1.89 -8.46
N TRP A 59 -5.11 -0.72 -7.85
CA TRP A 59 -4.54 0.55 -8.27
C TRP A 59 -4.02 1.34 -7.08
N VAL A 60 -2.96 2.10 -7.30
CA VAL A 60 -2.40 3.05 -6.32
C VAL A 60 -2.80 4.45 -6.77
N HIS A 61 -4.03 4.87 -6.44
CA HIS A 61 -4.55 6.19 -6.83
C HIS A 61 -4.32 7.28 -5.79
N GLN A 62 -4.17 6.91 -4.53
CA GLN A 62 -4.26 7.86 -3.42
C GLN A 62 -3.00 7.92 -2.55
N LEU A 63 -1.87 7.42 -3.05
CA LEU A 63 -0.61 7.58 -2.35
C LEU A 63 -0.06 8.98 -2.65
N ASP A 64 -0.13 9.86 -1.65
CA ASP A 64 0.33 11.23 -1.76
C ASP A 64 1.85 11.26 -2.02
N GLU A 65 2.26 12.04 -3.02
CA GLU A 65 3.68 12.24 -3.34
C GLU A 65 4.49 12.77 -2.16
N LYS A 66 3.86 13.54 -1.27
CA LYS A 66 4.49 14.01 -0.06
C LYS A 66 4.90 12.85 0.83
N ILE A 67 4.03 11.85 1.00
CA ILE A 67 4.32 10.64 1.77
C ILE A 67 5.48 9.86 1.13
N VAL A 68 5.45 9.70 -0.19
CA VAL A 68 6.52 9.03 -0.95
C VAL A 68 7.87 9.68 -0.67
N LYS A 69 7.93 11.00 -0.74
CA LYS A 69 9.16 11.79 -0.52
C LYS A 69 9.59 11.77 0.94
N GLU A 70 8.68 12.08 1.86
CA GLU A 70 9.00 12.20 3.29
C GLU A 70 9.42 10.88 3.93
N LEU A 71 8.85 9.76 3.50
CA LEU A 71 9.22 8.43 3.96
C LEU A 71 10.27 7.75 3.06
N SER A 72 10.74 8.44 2.02
CA SER A 72 11.75 7.93 1.08
C SER A 72 11.38 6.56 0.51
N LEU A 73 10.11 6.36 0.13
CA LEU A 73 9.58 5.05 -0.24
C LEU A 73 10.26 4.45 -1.48
N GLU A 74 10.71 5.30 -2.40
CA GLU A 74 11.47 4.85 -3.58
C GLU A 74 12.81 4.21 -3.20
N MET A 75 13.49 4.75 -2.18
CA MET A 75 14.72 4.16 -1.63
C MET A 75 14.46 2.79 -0.97
N HIS A 76 13.25 2.57 -0.50
CA HIS A 76 12.80 1.30 0.08
C HIS A 76 12.14 0.37 -0.95
N GLY A 77 12.27 0.69 -2.25
CA GLY A 77 11.87 -0.19 -3.34
C GLY A 77 10.50 0.09 -3.94
N LEU A 78 9.81 1.19 -3.55
CA LEU A 78 8.57 1.57 -4.22
C LEU A 78 8.89 1.92 -5.69
N ARG A 79 8.17 1.27 -6.60
CA ARG A 79 8.19 1.58 -8.03
C ARG A 79 6.76 1.68 -8.52
N LEU A 80 6.36 2.88 -8.92
CA LEU A 80 5.06 3.11 -9.51
C LEU A 80 5.14 2.96 -11.02
N GLY A 81 4.25 2.17 -11.59
CA GLY A 81 4.07 2.04 -13.03
C GLY A 81 3.35 3.25 -13.63
N LYS A 82 3.32 3.32 -14.95
CA LYS A 82 2.49 4.29 -15.65
C LYS A 82 1.00 3.96 -15.44
N ALA A 83 0.19 4.99 -15.29
CA ALA A 83 -1.26 4.85 -15.31
C ALA A 83 -1.72 4.14 -16.59
N LYS A 84 -2.69 3.25 -16.46
CA LYS A 84 -3.28 2.51 -17.57
C LYS A 84 -4.71 2.95 -17.77
N ARG A 85 -5.17 2.87 -19.01
CA ARG A 85 -6.56 3.16 -19.35
C ARG A 85 -7.48 2.10 -18.77
N THR A 86 -8.60 2.55 -18.24
CA THR A 86 -9.73 1.67 -17.89
C THR A 86 -10.76 1.73 -19.01
N ILE A 87 -11.17 0.58 -19.52
CA ILE A 87 -12.15 0.49 -20.59
C ILE A 87 -13.38 -0.24 -20.05
N ALA A 88 -14.51 0.45 -20.05
CA ALA A 88 -15.80 -0.17 -19.79
C ALA A 88 -16.42 -0.60 -21.14
N LEU A 89 -16.49 -1.90 -21.36
CA LEU A 89 -16.99 -2.46 -22.60
C LEU A 89 -18.52 -2.33 -22.67
N GLN A 90 -19.02 -1.91 -23.80
CA GLN A 90 -20.45 -1.86 -24.11
C GLN A 90 -20.78 -2.73 -25.33
N SER A 91 -21.96 -3.34 -25.32
CA SER A 91 -22.43 -4.17 -26.42
C SER A 91 -22.65 -3.41 -27.72
N SER A 92 -22.88 -2.11 -27.64
CA SER A 92 -23.00 -1.22 -28.80
C SER A 92 -21.68 -0.98 -29.55
N GLY A 93 -20.53 -1.30 -28.93
CA GLY A 93 -19.20 -0.99 -29.46
C GLY A 93 -18.68 0.39 -29.09
N ASP A 94 -19.51 1.28 -28.55
CA ASP A 94 -19.12 2.60 -28.04
C ASP A 94 -18.57 2.45 -26.61
N HIS A 95 -17.32 2.02 -26.50
CA HIS A 95 -16.70 1.76 -25.21
C HIS A 95 -16.34 3.05 -24.49
N LEU A 96 -16.61 3.10 -23.19
CA LEU A 96 -16.15 4.20 -22.34
C LEU A 96 -14.68 3.98 -21.97
N ILE A 97 -13.85 4.96 -22.31
CA ILE A 97 -12.41 4.94 -21.97
C ILE A 97 -12.16 6.02 -20.94
N VAL A 98 -11.56 5.65 -19.83
CA VAL A 98 -11.14 6.56 -18.77
C VAL A 98 -9.61 6.52 -18.69
N ASP A 99 -8.99 7.65 -18.93
CA ASP A 99 -7.57 7.85 -18.74
C ASP A 99 -7.30 8.11 -17.26
N GLY A 100 -6.37 7.34 -16.67
CA GLY A 100 -5.98 7.44 -15.26
C GLY A 100 -4.82 8.41 -15.04
#